data_28be98d4df2c7c443f12aa04929155f8
#
_entry.id   28be98d4df2c7c443f12aa04929155f8
#
_cell.length_a   1.000
_cell.length_b   1.000
_cell.length_c   1.000
_cell.angle_alpha   90.00
_cell.angle_beta   90.00
_cell.angle_gamma   90.00
#
_symmetry.space_group_name_H-M   'P 1'
#
loop_
_entity.id
_entity.type
_entity.pdbx_description
1 polymer ?
#
loop_
_entity_poly.entity_id
_entity_poly.type
_entity_poly.pdbx_seq_one_letter_code
_entity_poly.pdbx_strand_id
1 'polypeptide(L)'
;MSSPPPKRGQPKSDGCKANVEDRLSGAQLWFLAILGLPAFGVAFAYTVVGTYLPVLLAELSGPAVTGLLIGGEGVVALIVPIAVGGWSDATRSGIGRRLPFILGGAVLMVLALLGMPLGAGSLPLIAASLAVFFLGYFAYYTPYYALFPDLVPPAVHGRSQGIQGGFRSAGLLLALVGGGFLLSLWRPLPFTIGAVAVAAMTVGLFLGLRGRVGPEAGTEHRSSRNGLRTDVGLVRGNQAIRYWIAADALWEGAVDALKTFVVLYFTRGLGMSLRATATSLALVGLAAVVAAPVAGKLADRFGPRRVMQVAVWFFALGLIPTLVTTNTTFLIVIVPVAFAAVVLMTLPYTLLMRLLPEREAHGAGASIFGFAKGIGVLIGPLLAGLAITMLGRVPVGTFQATKGYAGAFGVAMILLVASIPLLGRIEPAQR
;
A
#
# COMPACT_ATOMS: atom_id res chain seq x y z
N MET A 1 11.87 -74.51 -25.33
CA MET A 1 10.80 -73.69 -25.84
C MET A 1 9.85 -73.45 -24.67
N SER A 2 10.05 -72.37 -23.95
CA SER A 2 9.17 -71.96 -22.81
C SER A 2 8.57 -70.60 -23.16
N SER A 3 7.24 -70.59 -23.23
CA SER A 3 6.41 -69.44 -23.55
C SER A 3 6.49 -68.36 -22.45
N PRO A 4 6.48 -67.06 -22.78
CA PRO A 4 6.52 -65.98 -21.81
C PRO A 4 5.13 -65.81 -21.11
N PRO A 5 5.10 -65.33 -19.88
CA PRO A 5 3.87 -65.10 -19.12
C PRO A 5 3.05 -63.91 -19.68
N PRO A 6 1.73 -63.88 -19.47
CA PRO A 6 0.86 -62.83 -19.99
C PRO A 6 1.09 -61.50 -19.27
N LYS A 7 1.16 -60.38 -20.03
CA LYS A 7 1.23 -59.02 -19.57
C LYS A 7 -0.02 -58.67 -18.75
N ARG A 8 0.13 -58.38 -17.47
CA ARG A 8 -0.90 -57.77 -16.64
C ARG A 8 -1.29 -56.41 -17.21
N GLY A 9 -2.55 -56.23 -17.50
CA GLY A 9 -3.11 -54.97 -17.97
C GLY A 9 -2.84 -53.85 -16.97
N GLN A 10 -2.26 -52.78 -17.46
CA GLN A 10 -2.19 -51.49 -16.76
C GLN A 10 -3.65 -51.01 -16.58
N PRO A 11 -4.03 -50.52 -15.39
CA PRO A 11 -5.32 -49.86 -15.24
C PRO A 11 -5.28 -48.61 -16.13
N LYS A 12 -6.21 -48.49 -17.06
CA LYS A 12 -6.51 -47.26 -17.78
C LYS A 12 -6.78 -46.20 -16.70
N SER A 13 -5.88 -45.21 -16.63
CA SER A 13 -6.16 -43.96 -15.94
C SER A 13 -7.30 -43.28 -16.70
N ASP A 14 -8.55 -43.61 -16.35
CA ASP A 14 -9.70 -42.81 -16.73
C ASP A 14 -9.40 -41.39 -16.23
N GLY A 15 -9.11 -40.51 -17.20
CA GLY A 15 -8.96 -39.09 -17.00
C GLY A 15 -10.29 -38.53 -16.49
N CYS A 16 -10.52 -38.68 -15.21
CA CYS A 16 -11.44 -37.83 -14.48
C CYS A 16 -10.87 -36.42 -14.48
N LYS A 17 -11.08 -35.74 -15.61
CA LYS A 17 -11.01 -34.28 -15.64
C LYS A 17 -12.05 -33.82 -14.63
N ALA A 18 -11.62 -33.60 -13.41
CA ALA A 18 -12.36 -32.87 -12.41
C ALA A 18 -12.54 -31.43 -12.93
N ASN A 19 -13.51 -31.24 -13.81
CA ASN A 19 -14.18 -29.97 -14.04
C ASN A 19 -15.11 -29.74 -12.84
N VAL A 20 -14.54 -29.69 -11.65
CA VAL A 20 -15.18 -29.03 -10.52
C VAL A 20 -14.70 -27.59 -10.62
N GLU A 21 -15.42 -26.76 -11.37
CA GLU A 21 -15.55 -25.36 -11.03
C GLU A 21 -16.10 -25.36 -9.60
N ASP A 22 -15.19 -25.32 -8.62
CA ASP A 22 -15.50 -25.15 -7.22
C ASP A 22 -16.14 -23.77 -7.03
N ARG A 23 -17.42 -23.68 -7.34
CA ARG A 23 -18.23 -22.52 -6.99
C ARG A 23 -18.28 -22.49 -5.47
N LEU A 24 -17.61 -21.47 -4.91
CA LEU A 24 -17.69 -21.23 -3.46
C LEU A 24 -19.16 -21.21 -3.06
N SER A 25 -19.50 -21.93 -2.00
CA SER A 25 -20.85 -21.86 -1.45
C SER A 25 -21.16 -20.44 -0.98
N GLY A 26 -22.44 -20.05 -0.98
CA GLY A 26 -22.83 -18.72 -0.49
C GLY A 26 -22.30 -18.42 0.91
N ALA A 27 -22.24 -19.43 1.79
CA ALA A 27 -21.67 -19.29 3.13
C ALA A 27 -20.15 -19.01 3.11
N GLN A 28 -19.42 -19.63 2.20
CA GLN A 28 -17.98 -19.38 2.03
C GLN A 28 -17.73 -17.98 1.48
N LEU A 29 -18.50 -17.54 0.47
CA LEU A 29 -18.41 -16.18 -0.07
C LEU A 29 -18.72 -15.14 1.01
N TRP A 30 -19.75 -15.36 1.81
CA TRP A 30 -20.10 -14.49 2.93
C TRP A 30 -18.99 -14.41 3.98
N PHE A 31 -18.38 -15.56 4.33
CA PHE A 31 -17.24 -15.60 5.24
C PHE A 31 -16.04 -14.82 4.69
N LEU A 32 -15.67 -14.99 3.41
CA LEU A 32 -14.60 -14.26 2.78
C LEU A 32 -14.91 -12.76 2.68
N ALA A 33 -16.18 -12.39 2.47
CA ALA A 33 -16.59 -10.99 2.48
C ALA A 33 -16.43 -10.35 3.87
N ILE A 34 -16.86 -11.04 4.93
CA ILE A 34 -16.64 -10.57 6.32
C ILE A 34 -15.16 -10.42 6.62
N LEU A 35 -14.33 -11.38 6.20
CA LEU A 35 -12.89 -11.34 6.41
C LEU A 35 -12.23 -10.21 5.60
N GLY A 36 -12.72 -9.92 4.40
CA GLY A 36 -12.20 -8.88 3.51
C GLY A 36 -12.68 -7.46 3.83
N LEU A 37 -13.87 -7.32 4.42
CA LEU A 37 -14.55 -6.04 4.64
C LEU A 37 -13.73 -5.00 5.41
N PRO A 38 -12.94 -5.33 6.45
CA PRO A 38 -12.10 -4.38 7.15
C PRO A 38 -11.10 -3.66 6.27
N ALA A 39 -10.66 -4.29 5.19
CA ALA A 39 -9.73 -3.66 4.25
C ALA A 39 -10.30 -2.39 3.63
N PHE A 40 -11.62 -2.28 3.47
CA PHE A 40 -12.28 -1.06 3.00
C PHE A 40 -12.12 0.08 4.01
N GLY A 41 -12.52 -0.13 5.28
CA GLY A 41 -12.47 0.92 6.30
C GLY A 41 -11.05 1.41 6.59
N VAL A 42 -10.11 0.46 6.68
CA VAL A 42 -8.69 0.78 6.91
C VAL A 42 -8.08 1.51 5.70
N ALA A 43 -8.36 1.09 4.47
CA ALA A 43 -7.86 1.78 3.27
C ALA A 43 -8.47 3.17 3.11
N PHE A 44 -9.77 3.33 3.42
CA PHE A 44 -10.43 4.63 3.43
C PHE A 44 -9.74 5.57 4.43
N ALA A 45 -9.61 5.17 5.69
CA ALA A 45 -9.00 5.97 6.74
C ALA A 45 -7.53 6.33 6.43
N TYR A 46 -6.74 5.35 6.00
CA TYR A 46 -5.34 5.55 5.62
C TYR A 46 -5.19 6.54 4.47
N THR A 47 -6.04 6.44 3.44
CA THR A 47 -6.01 7.37 2.30
C THR A 47 -6.44 8.77 2.70
N VAL A 48 -7.46 8.92 3.55
CA VAL A 48 -7.88 10.22 4.10
C VAL A 48 -6.72 10.87 4.86
N VAL A 49 -6.06 10.14 5.74
CA VAL A 49 -4.92 10.65 6.51
C VAL A 49 -3.76 11.02 5.58
N GLY A 50 -3.32 10.13 4.70
CA GLY A 50 -2.16 10.38 3.84
C GLY A 50 -2.37 11.49 2.80
N THR A 51 -3.63 11.73 2.36
CA THR A 51 -3.92 12.65 1.25
C THR A 51 -4.52 13.96 1.70
N TYR A 52 -5.38 13.97 2.73
CA TYR A 52 -6.13 15.16 3.15
C TYR A 52 -5.68 15.76 4.48
N LEU A 53 -5.04 15.00 5.38
CA LEU A 53 -4.44 15.59 6.59
C LEU A 53 -3.34 16.61 6.26
N PRO A 54 -2.51 16.45 5.20
CA PRO A 54 -1.55 17.48 4.78
C PRO A 54 -2.18 18.86 4.56
N VAL A 55 -3.46 18.93 4.17
CA VAL A 55 -4.18 20.22 4.01
C VAL A 55 -4.33 20.94 5.35
N LEU A 56 -4.67 20.21 6.42
CA LEU A 56 -4.79 20.75 7.78
C LEU A 56 -3.40 21.08 8.37
N LEU A 57 -2.40 20.19 8.17
CA LEU A 57 -1.04 20.42 8.62
C LEU A 57 -0.41 21.66 7.98
N ALA A 58 -0.67 21.89 6.69
CA ALA A 58 -0.14 23.04 5.97
C ALA A 58 -0.73 24.39 6.43
N GLU A 59 -1.83 24.41 7.19
CA GLU A 59 -2.36 25.61 7.84
C GLU A 59 -1.58 25.97 9.10
N LEU A 60 -1.00 24.98 9.78
CA LEU A 60 -0.30 25.13 11.06
C LEU A 60 1.22 25.14 10.90
N SER A 61 1.72 24.56 9.82
CA SER A 61 3.15 24.38 9.61
C SER A 61 3.53 24.51 8.12
N GLY A 62 4.83 24.66 7.86
CA GLY A 62 5.33 24.67 6.48
C GLY A 62 5.37 23.28 5.85
N PRO A 63 5.60 23.23 4.52
CA PRO A 63 5.65 21.95 3.77
C PRO A 63 6.70 20.96 4.29
N ALA A 64 7.86 21.44 4.75
CA ALA A 64 8.92 20.60 5.31
C ALA A 64 8.46 19.83 6.55
N VAL A 65 7.76 20.53 7.47
CA VAL A 65 7.20 19.87 8.68
C VAL A 65 6.08 18.94 8.31
N THR A 66 5.21 19.31 7.37
CA THR A 66 4.16 18.42 6.84
C THR A 66 4.77 17.13 6.27
N GLY A 67 5.80 17.25 5.43
CA GLY A 67 6.50 16.10 4.86
C GLY A 67 7.19 15.23 5.89
N LEU A 68 7.79 15.83 6.93
CA LEU A 68 8.41 15.10 8.04
C LEU A 68 7.37 14.30 8.85
N LEU A 69 6.24 14.91 9.19
CA LEU A 69 5.20 14.27 9.98
C LEU A 69 4.54 13.12 9.23
N ILE A 70 4.18 13.32 7.97
CA ILE A 70 3.61 12.24 7.12
C ILE A 70 4.66 11.16 6.85
N GLY A 71 5.88 11.53 6.49
CA GLY A 71 6.99 10.59 6.28
C GLY A 71 7.37 9.79 7.53
N GLY A 72 7.07 10.32 8.73
CA GLY A 72 7.23 9.60 10.01
C GLY A 72 6.52 8.25 10.05
N GLU A 73 5.51 8.04 9.20
CA GLU A 73 4.91 6.72 8.94
C GLU A 73 5.96 5.66 8.62
N GLY A 74 6.96 5.99 7.80
CA GLY A 74 8.00 5.04 7.39
C GLY A 74 8.80 4.50 8.57
N VAL A 75 9.07 5.31 9.59
CA VAL A 75 9.74 4.86 10.84
C VAL A 75 8.87 3.84 11.57
N VAL A 76 7.57 4.13 11.70
CA VAL A 76 6.62 3.22 12.36
C VAL A 76 6.46 1.92 11.57
N ALA A 77 6.42 2.03 10.22
CA ALA A 77 6.33 0.90 9.30
C ALA A 77 7.54 -0.05 9.38
N LEU A 78 8.72 0.47 9.70
CA LEU A 78 9.93 -0.35 9.85
C LEU A 78 9.97 -1.11 11.20
N ILE A 79 9.38 -0.55 12.24
CA ILE A 79 9.54 -1.07 13.62
C ILE A 79 8.32 -1.89 14.06
N VAL A 80 7.11 -1.32 13.93
CA VAL A 80 5.89 -1.85 14.55
C VAL A 80 5.47 -3.20 13.98
N PRO A 81 5.50 -3.46 12.66
CA PRO A 81 5.12 -4.77 12.11
C PRO A 81 5.97 -5.92 12.64
N ILE A 82 7.27 -5.68 12.85
CA ILE A 82 8.20 -6.70 13.38
C ILE A 82 7.84 -7.02 14.84
N ALA A 83 7.63 -6.00 15.67
CA ALA A 83 7.29 -6.17 17.07
C ALA A 83 5.91 -6.83 17.24
N VAL A 84 4.89 -6.27 16.58
CA VAL A 84 3.49 -6.74 16.68
C VAL A 84 3.32 -8.13 16.07
N GLY A 85 4.01 -8.44 14.96
CA GLY A 85 4.01 -9.77 14.36
C GLY A 85 4.44 -10.82 15.38
N GLY A 86 5.60 -10.63 16.00
CA GLY A 86 6.12 -11.54 17.03
C GLY A 86 5.22 -11.64 18.27
N TRP A 87 4.68 -10.51 18.74
CA TRP A 87 3.77 -10.51 19.90
C TRP A 87 2.44 -11.20 19.58
N SER A 88 1.86 -10.94 18.42
CA SER A 88 0.60 -11.57 18.05
C SER A 88 0.72 -13.08 17.87
N ASP A 89 1.88 -13.58 17.41
CA ASP A 89 2.13 -15.01 17.28
C ASP A 89 2.32 -15.70 18.64
N ALA A 90 2.89 -14.99 19.62
CA ALA A 90 3.12 -15.49 20.98
C ALA A 90 1.88 -15.37 21.90
N THR A 91 0.90 -14.55 21.52
CA THR A 91 -0.25 -14.25 22.38
C THR A 91 -1.26 -15.41 22.40
N ARG A 92 -1.70 -15.78 23.60
CA ARG A 92 -2.78 -16.73 23.85
C ARG A 92 -3.93 -15.99 24.53
N SER A 93 -5.04 -15.81 23.83
CA SER A 93 -6.23 -15.17 24.39
C SER A 93 -7.50 -15.97 24.08
N GLY A 94 -8.53 -15.80 24.89
CA GLY A 94 -9.83 -16.48 24.72
C GLY A 94 -10.57 -16.11 23.43
N ILE A 95 -10.18 -15.00 22.76
CA ILE A 95 -10.72 -14.55 21.48
C ILE A 95 -9.79 -14.82 20.30
N GLY A 96 -8.72 -15.65 20.52
CA GLY A 96 -7.71 -15.95 19.53
C GLY A 96 -6.48 -15.03 19.60
N ARG A 97 -5.39 -15.45 18.98
CA ARG A 97 -4.08 -14.77 19.10
C ARG A 97 -4.01 -13.41 18.40
N ARG A 98 -4.74 -13.21 17.29
CA ARG A 98 -4.64 -12.01 16.43
C ARG A 98 -5.66 -10.93 16.75
N LEU A 99 -6.87 -11.31 17.17
CA LEU A 99 -7.99 -10.39 17.42
C LEU A 99 -7.68 -9.30 18.46
N PRO A 100 -6.96 -9.54 19.57
CA PRO A 100 -6.64 -8.47 20.53
C PRO A 100 -5.87 -7.32 19.91
N PHE A 101 -4.91 -7.61 19.01
CA PHE A 101 -4.12 -6.58 18.33
C PHE A 101 -4.93 -5.83 17.29
N ILE A 102 -5.82 -6.54 16.55
CA ILE A 102 -6.73 -5.93 15.59
C ILE A 102 -7.69 -4.98 16.31
N LEU A 103 -8.29 -5.40 17.42
CA LEU A 103 -9.19 -4.55 18.20
C LEU A 103 -8.45 -3.35 18.82
N GLY A 104 -7.29 -3.58 19.43
CA GLY A 104 -6.46 -2.52 20.02
C GLY A 104 -5.99 -1.51 18.97
N GLY A 105 -5.52 -2.00 17.81
CA GLY A 105 -5.14 -1.16 16.67
C GLY A 105 -6.31 -0.33 16.12
N ALA A 106 -7.51 -0.95 16.02
CA ALA A 106 -8.71 -0.23 15.61
C ALA A 106 -9.09 0.90 16.58
N VAL A 107 -9.04 0.64 17.89
CA VAL A 107 -9.31 1.66 18.92
C VAL A 107 -8.33 2.82 18.79
N LEU A 108 -7.02 2.54 18.64
CA LEU A 108 -6.01 3.57 18.45
C LEU A 108 -6.27 4.39 17.18
N MET A 109 -6.60 3.75 16.05
CA MET A 109 -6.93 4.45 14.81
C MET A 109 -8.17 5.33 14.96
N VAL A 110 -9.24 4.83 15.60
CA VAL A 110 -10.49 5.57 15.82
C VAL A 110 -10.23 6.80 16.67
N LEU A 111 -9.55 6.66 17.82
CA LEU A 111 -9.20 7.77 18.69
C LEU A 111 -8.35 8.81 17.98
N ALA A 112 -7.36 8.37 17.19
CA ALA A 112 -6.52 9.25 16.41
C ALA A 112 -7.30 10.02 15.34
N LEU A 113 -8.18 9.34 14.59
CA LEU A 113 -9.02 9.95 13.56
C LEU A 113 -9.97 11.01 14.13
N LEU A 114 -10.50 10.79 15.32
CA LEU A 114 -11.30 11.77 16.02
C LEU A 114 -10.45 12.90 16.63
N GLY A 115 -9.23 12.58 17.05
CA GLY A 115 -8.28 13.55 17.62
C GLY A 115 -7.71 14.55 16.60
N MET A 116 -7.51 14.11 15.34
CA MET A 116 -6.96 14.97 14.28
C MET A 116 -7.75 16.26 14.04
N PRO A 117 -9.07 16.21 13.81
CA PRO A 117 -9.85 17.45 13.64
C PRO A 117 -10.02 18.25 14.93
N LEU A 118 -10.04 17.61 16.09
CA LEU A 118 -10.07 18.31 17.39
C LEU A 118 -8.76 19.07 17.63
N GLY A 119 -7.65 18.57 17.09
CA GLY A 119 -6.35 19.21 17.11
C GLY A 119 -6.13 20.30 16.06
N ALA A 120 -7.14 20.70 15.30
CA ALA A 120 -6.99 21.61 14.14
C ALA A 120 -6.34 22.97 14.45
N GLY A 121 -6.24 23.37 15.72
CA GLY A 121 -5.51 24.59 16.18
C GLY A 121 -4.13 24.30 16.79
N SER A 122 -3.69 23.04 16.89
CA SER A 122 -2.47 22.66 17.63
C SER A 122 -1.65 21.62 16.86
N LEU A 123 -0.50 22.06 16.33
CA LEU A 123 0.43 21.16 15.63
C LEU A 123 0.86 19.95 16.48
N PRO A 124 1.22 20.11 17.79
CA PRO A 124 1.59 18.96 18.62
C PRO A 124 0.45 17.93 18.76
N LEU A 125 -0.80 18.39 18.87
CA LEU A 125 -1.95 17.48 19.02
C LEU A 125 -2.24 16.69 17.72
N ILE A 126 -2.15 17.36 16.56
CA ILE A 126 -2.26 16.64 15.26
C ILE A 126 -1.10 15.66 15.10
N ALA A 127 0.13 16.06 15.42
CA ALA A 127 1.30 15.20 15.32
C ALA A 127 1.19 13.97 16.23
N ALA A 128 0.73 14.16 17.49
CA ALA A 128 0.47 13.06 18.41
C ALA A 128 -0.63 12.12 17.89
N SER A 129 -1.74 12.68 17.40
CA SER A 129 -2.83 11.90 16.80
C SER A 129 -2.34 11.11 15.59
N LEU A 130 -1.51 11.71 14.73
CA LEU A 130 -0.95 11.05 13.57
C LEU A 130 -0.01 9.89 13.97
N ALA A 131 0.84 10.09 14.97
CA ALA A 131 1.70 9.03 15.50
C ALA A 131 0.87 7.86 16.07
N VAL A 132 -0.18 8.16 16.83
CA VAL A 132 -1.12 7.16 17.36
C VAL A 132 -1.86 6.44 16.22
N PHE A 133 -2.23 7.16 15.15
CA PHE A 133 -2.85 6.56 13.97
C PHE A 133 -1.91 5.54 13.30
N PHE A 134 -0.66 5.89 13.05
CA PHE A 134 0.29 4.96 12.41
C PHE A 134 0.62 3.77 13.30
N LEU A 135 0.78 3.98 14.61
CA LEU A 135 0.92 2.88 15.57
C LEU A 135 -0.29 1.93 15.52
N GLY A 136 -1.50 2.48 15.56
CA GLY A 136 -2.74 1.72 15.46
C GLY A 136 -2.88 0.99 14.13
N TYR A 137 -2.54 1.67 13.03
CA TYR A 137 -2.60 1.10 11.69
C TYR A 137 -1.70 -0.13 11.54
N PHE A 138 -0.43 -0.05 11.91
CA PHE A 138 0.50 -1.17 11.77
C PHE A 138 0.25 -2.27 12.81
N ALA A 139 -0.24 -1.91 14.01
CA ALA A 139 -0.68 -2.88 15.01
C ALA A 139 -1.92 -3.67 14.54
N TYR A 140 -2.78 -3.05 13.75
CA TYR A 140 -3.94 -3.66 13.12
C TYR A 140 -3.56 -4.48 11.89
N TYR A 141 -2.83 -3.85 10.97
CA TYR A 141 -2.57 -4.34 9.62
C TYR A 141 -1.85 -5.70 9.63
N THR A 142 -0.78 -5.83 10.40
CA THR A 142 0.06 -7.02 10.44
C THR A 142 -0.73 -8.27 10.89
N PRO A 143 -1.43 -8.29 12.04
CA PRO A 143 -2.24 -9.43 12.46
C PRO A 143 -3.46 -9.67 11.55
N TYR A 144 -4.04 -8.61 10.99
CA TYR A 144 -5.18 -8.73 10.08
C TYR A 144 -4.83 -9.50 8.80
N TYR A 145 -3.70 -9.18 8.16
CA TYR A 145 -3.25 -9.92 6.97
C TYR A 145 -2.87 -11.35 7.29
N ALA A 146 -2.38 -11.62 8.48
CA ALA A 146 -2.05 -12.95 8.94
C ALA A 146 -3.28 -13.82 9.24
N LEU A 147 -4.48 -13.25 9.40
CA LEU A 147 -5.73 -14.03 9.51
C LEU A 147 -6.04 -14.83 8.24
N PHE A 148 -5.65 -14.34 7.06
CA PHE A 148 -5.96 -15.02 5.80
C PHE A 148 -5.32 -16.40 5.69
N PRO A 149 -4.00 -16.57 5.83
CA PRO A 149 -3.40 -17.91 5.84
C PRO A 149 -3.84 -18.76 7.05
N ASP A 150 -4.23 -18.14 8.18
CA ASP A 150 -4.70 -18.88 9.36
C ASP A 150 -6.11 -19.48 9.18
N LEU A 151 -7.01 -18.79 8.44
CA LEU A 151 -8.44 -19.13 8.39
C LEU A 151 -8.92 -19.59 7.02
N VAL A 152 -8.17 -19.36 5.96
CA VAL A 152 -8.56 -19.67 4.59
C VAL A 152 -7.73 -20.83 4.05
N PRO A 153 -8.33 -21.88 3.49
CA PRO A 153 -7.59 -22.98 2.87
C PRO A 153 -6.75 -22.50 1.67
N PRO A 154 -5.55 -23.09 1.43
CA PRO A 154 -4.65 -22.68 0.34
C PRO A 154 -5.33 -22.63 -1.04
N ALA A 155 -6.24 -23.56 -1.33
CA ALA A 155 -6.96 -23.64 -2.60
C ALA A 155 -7.80 -22.38 -2.94
N VAL A 156 -8.20 -21.60 -1.93
CA VAL A 156 -9.04 -20.39 -2.11
C VAL A 156 -8.32 -19.09 -1.71
N HIS A 157 -7.01 -19.13 -1.39
CA HIS A 157 -6.23 -17.94 -1.04
C HIS A 157 -6.30 -16.86 -2.12
N GLY A 158 -6.19 -17.22 -3.40
CA GLY A 158 -6.26 -16.25 -4.50
C GLY A 158 -7.59 -15.50 -4.54
N ARG A 159 -8.70 -16.21 -4.36
CA ARG A 159 -10.05 -15.62 -4.33
C ARG A 159 -10.24 -14.74 -3.09
N SER A 160 -9.74 -15.17 -1.93
CA SER A 160 -9.81 -14.37 -0.69
C SER A 160 -9.03 -13.07 -0.79
N GLN A 161 -7.84 -13.11 -1.38
CA GLN A 161 -7.03 -11.92 -1.65
C GLN A 161 -7.69 -11.01 -2.70
N GLY A 162 -8.36 -11.59 -3.70
CA GLY A 162 -9.14 -10.83 -4.68
C GLY A 162 -10.31 -10.06 -4.04
N ILE A 163 -11.07 -10.70 -3.15
CA ILE A 163 -12.18 -10.08 -2.42
C ILE A 163 -11.66 -8.98 -1.50
N GLN A 164 -10.62 -9.26 -0.72
CA GLN A 164 -9.97 -8.30 0.16
C GLN A 164 -9.40 -7.11 -0.62
N GLY A 165 -8.71 -7.36 -1.74
CA GLY A 165 -8.19 -6.34 -2.63
C GLY A 165 -9.28 -5.46 -3.24
N GLY A 166 -10.44 -6.04 -3.60
CA GLY A 166 -11.61 -5.32 -4.06
C GLY A 166 -12.14 -4.33 -3.02
N PHE A 167 -12.32 -4.78 -1.78
CA PHE A 167 -12.72 -3.90 -0.67
C PHE A 167 -11.69 -2.80 -0.41
N ARG A 168 -10.41 -3.14 -0.41
CA ARG A 168 -9.33 -2.17 -0.25
C ARG A 168 -9.35 -1.11 -1.35
N SER A 169 -9.49 -1.51 -2.60
CA SER A 169 -9.53 -0.58 -3.74
C SER A 169 -10.78 0.32 -3.70
N ALA A 170 -11.93 -0.22 -3.29
CA ALA A 170 -13.14 0.56 -3.10
C ALA A 170 -12.98 1.61 -2.00
N GLY A 171 -12.36 1.25 -0.86
CA GLY A 171 -12.06 2.18 0.23
C GLY A 171 -11.12 3.30 -0.21
N LEU A 172 -10.03 2.96 -0.92
CA LEU A 172 -9.09 3.92 -1.48
C LEU A 172 -9.77 4.87 -2.47
N LEU A 173 -10.55 4.34 -3.43
CA LEU A 173 -11.24 5.14 -4.44
C LEU A 173 -12.23 6.10 -3.78
N LEU A 174 -13.07 5.61 -2.88
CA LEU A 174 -14.04 6.45 -2.18
C LEU A 174 -13.38 7.52 -1.30
N ALA A 175 -12.23 7.23 -0.71
CA ALA A 175 -11.45 8.22 0.03
C ALA A 175 -10.87 9.29 -0.89
N LEU A 176 -10.30 8.92 -2.03
CA LEU A 176 -9.73 9.88 -3.00
C LEU A 176 -10.81 10.80 -3.56
N VAL A 177 -11.95 10.24 -3.96
CA VAL A 177 -13.05 11.00 -4.54
C VAL A 177 -13.83 11.74 -3.47
N GLY A 178 -14.26 11.02 -2.44
CA GLY A 178 -15.13 11.54 -1.38
C GLY A 178 -14.41 12.44 -0.40
N GLY A 179 -13.14 12.16 -0.08
CA GLY A 179 -12.42 12.86 0.97
C GLY A 179 -12.33 14.37 0.76
N GLY A 180 -12.02 14.82 -0.46
CA GLY A 180 -11.99 16.25 -0.77
C GLY A 180 -13.37 16.90 -0.77
N PHE A 181 -14.40 16.19 -1.24
CA PHE A 181 -15.78 16.65 -1.18
C PHE A 181 -16.24 16.76 0.30
N LEU A 182 -16.03 15.73 1.09
CA LEU A 182 -16.37 15.71 2.51
C LEU A 182 -15.64 16.81 3.29
N LEU A 183 -14.35 17.00 3.03
CA LEU A 183 -13.54 18.07 3.64
C LEU A 183 -14.07 19.45 3.27
N SER A 184 -14.64 19.63 2.05
CA SER A 184 -15.26 20.88 1.63
C SER A 184 -16.59 21.17 2.31
N LEU A 185 -17.30 20.15 2.77
CA LEU A 185 -18.57 20.29 3.50
C LEU A 185 -18.31 20.62 4.97
N TRP A 186 -17.46 19.84 5.61
CA TRP A 186 -17.10 20.01 7.02
C TRP A 186 -15.75 19.33 7.29
N ARG A 187 -14.77 20.10 7.79
CA ARG A 187 -13.39 19.65 7.94
C ARG A 187 -13.20 18.33 8.70
N PRO A 188 -13.91 18.04 9.81
CA PRO A 188 -13.85 16.77 10.51
C PRO A 188 -14.46 15.58 9.77
N LEU A 189 -15.34 15.82 8.80
CA LEU A 189 -16.21 14.79 8.20
C LEU A 189 -15.47 13.58 7.61
N PRO A 190 -14.41 13.75 6.78
CA PRO A 190 -13.71 12.59 6.23
C PRO A 190 -13.02 11.73 7.31
N PHE A 191 -12.53 12.36 8.37
CA PHE A 191 -11.89 11.65 9.49
C PHE A 191 -12.93 10.91 10.35
N THR A 192 -14.07 11.53 10.64
CA THR A 192 -15.16 10.88 11.40
C THR A 192 -15.78 9.72 10.64
N ILE A 193 -15.98 9.86 9.33
CA ILE A 193 -16.44 8.74 8.47
C ILE A 193 -15.40 7.63 8.47
N GLY A 194 -14.11 7.95 8.37
CA GLY A 194 -13.02 6.97 8.49
C GLY A 194 -13.05 6.24 9.83
N ALA A 195 -13.23 6.96 10.94
CA ALA A 195 -13.33 6.38 12.26
C ALA A 195 -14.53 5.40 12.38
N VAL A 196 -15.70 5.82 11.91
CA VAL A 196 -16.92 4.99 11.90
C VAL A 196 -16.71 3.75 11.01
N ALA A 197 -16.12 3.91 9.83
CA ALA A 197 -15.85 2.79 8.92
C ALA A 197 -14.89 1.77 9.56
N VAL A 198 -13.77 2.22 10.15
CA VAL A 198 -12.83 1.33 10.85
C VAL A 198 -13.52 0.61 12.00
N ALA A 199 -14.26 1.33 12.83
CA ALA A 199 -14.96 0.75 13.98
C ALA A 199 -16.02 -0.27 13.55
N ALA A 200 -16.94 0.11 12.66
CA ALA A 200 -18.05 -0.73 12.22
C ALA A 200 -17.55 -2.02 11.54
N MET A 201 -16.55 -1.91 10.67
CA MET A 201 -16.04 -3.07 9.93
C MET A 201 -15.17 -3.98 10.81
N THR A 202 -14.46 -3.41 11.80
CA THR A 202 -13.73 -4.23 12.79
C THR A 202 -14.70 -4.96 13.72
N VAL A 203 -15.78 -4.31 14.15
CA VAL A 203 -16.86 -4.97 14.92
C VAL A 203 -17.52 -6.07 14.09
N GLY A 204 -17.80 -5.81 12.81
CA GLY A 204 -18.33 -6.82 11.88
C GLY A 204 -17.41 -8.04 11.74
N LEU A 205 -16.10 -7.81 11.61
CA LEU A 205 -15.08 -8.86 11.62
C LEU A 205 -15.12 -9.66 12.93
N PHE A 206 -15.09 -8.96 14.07
CA PHE A 206 -15.12 -9.60 15.39
C PHE A 206 -16.36 -10.48 15.58
N LEU A 207 -17.54 -9.98 15.26
CA LEU A 207 -18.79 -10.71 15.36
C LEU A 207 -18.82 -11.91 14.42
N GLY A 208 -18.32 -11.77 13.19
CA GLY A 208 -18.27 -12.84 12.19
C GLY A 208 -17.26 -13.95 12.53
N LEU A 209 -16.20 -13.62 13.28
CA LEU A 209 -15.21 -14.59 13.74
C LEU A 209 -15.48 -15.15 15.14
N ARG A 210 -16.43 -14.59 15.87
CA ARG A 210 -16.78 -15.02 17.23
C ARG A 210 -17.19 -16.50 17.22
N GLY A 211 -16.51 -17.33 18.01
CA GLY A 211 -16.75 -18.78 18.10
C GLY A 211 -16.10 -19.62 16.98
N ARG A 212 -15.45 -18.99 15.98
CA ARG A 212 -14.70 -19.68 14.93
C ARG A 212 -13.18 -19.66 15.18
N VAL A 213 -12.72 -18.71 15.95
CA VAL A 213 -11.30 -18.57 16.34
C VAL A 213 -11.20 -19.00 17.80
N GLY A 214 -10.69 -20.22 18.03
CA GLY A 214 -10.43 -20.75 19.37
C GLY A 214 -9.03 -20.42 19.86
N PRO A 215 -8.69 -20.76 21.14
CA PRO A 215 -7.35 -20.60 21.71
C PRO A 215 -6.32 -21.55 21.11
N GLU A 216 -6.68 -22.38 20.12
CA GLU A 216 -5.82 -23.43 19.58
C GLU A 216 -4.71 -22.90 18.69
N ALA A 217 -3.56 -23.23 19.16
CA ALA A 217 -2.43 -23.88 18.53
C ALA A 217 -2.06 -23.34 17.16
N GLY A 218 -1.23 -22.33 17.19
CA GLY A 218 -0.37 -22.07 16.04
C GLY A 218 0.49 -23.29 15.76
N THR A 219 0.37 -23.83 14.55
CA THR A 219 1.47 -24.57 13.94
C THR A 219 2.74 -23.73 14.18
N GLU A 220 3.78 -24.38 14.71
CA GLU A 220 5.06 -23.75 15.00
C GLU A 220 5.57 -22.94 13.80
N HIS A 221 5.26 -21.65 13.79
CA HIS A 221 5.90 -20.75 12.85
C HIS A 221 7.27 -20.40 13.41
N ARG A 222 8.28 -20.70 12.60
CA ARG A 222 9.68 -20.39 12.81
C ARG A 222 9.87 -19.10 13.58
N SER A 223 10.55 -19.18 14.72
CA SER A 223 10.93 -18.05 15.57
C SER A 223 11.37 -16.83 14.74
N SER A 224 10.72 -15.70 14.95
CA SER A 224 10.98 -14.41 14.30
C SER A 224 12.48 -14.00 14.28
N ARG A 225 13.25 -14.40 15.28
CA ARG A 225 14.70 -14.13 15.34
C ARG A 225 15.53 -14.84 14.27
N ASN A 226 15.15 -16.05 13.86
CA ASN A 226 15.85 -16.78 12.79
C ASN A 226 15.46 -16.24 11.41
N GLY A 227 14.23 -15.72 11.25
CA GLY A 227 13.77 -15.08 10.04
C GLY A 227 14.61 -13.85 9.67
N LEU A 228 14.77 -12.90 10.60
CA LEU A 228 15.56 -11.68 10.37
C LEU A 228 17.02 -11.93 9.98
N ARG A 229 17.66 -12.92 10.60
CA ARG A 229 19.05 -13.31 10.24
C ARG A 229 19.12 -13.88 8.83
N THR A 230 18.15 -14.71 8.45
CA THR A 230 18.04 -15.26 7.11
C THR A 230 17.79 -14.17 6.08
N ASP A 231 16.87 -13.24 6.35
CA ASP A 231 16.55 -12.12 5.46
C ASP A 231 17.77 -11.21 5.22
N VAL A 232 18.52 -10.87 6.28
CA VAL A 232 19.76 -10.09 6.17
C VAL A 232 20.83 -10.87 5.39
N GLY A 233 20.92 -12.19 5.57
CA GLY A 233 21.83 -13.06 4.81
C GLY A 233 21.52 -13.05 3.32
N LEU A 234 20.23 -13.16 2.94
CA LEU A 234 19.76 -13.09 1.56
C LEU A 234 20.07 -11.74 0.91
N VAL A 235 19.81 -10.63 1.61
CA VAL A 235 20.10 -9.28 1.11
C VAL A 235 21.60 -9.07 0.91
N ARG A 236 22.44 -9.53 1.84
CA ARG A 236 23.90 -9.43 1.70
C ARG A 236 24.46 -10.29 0.59
N GLY A 237 23.94 -11.50 0.42
CA GLY A 237 24.42 -12.47 -0.58
C GLY A 237 23.95 -12.20 -2.00
N ASN A 238 22.86 -11.44 -2.20
CA ASN A 238 22.28 -11.22 -3.53
C ASN A 238 22.26 -9.73 -3.91
N GLN A 239 23.12 -9.36 -4.87
CA GLN A 239 23.25 -8.00 -5.37
C GLN A 239 21.97 -7.50 -6.06
N ALA A 240 21.24 -8.38 -6.76
CA ALA A 240 19.99 -8.01 -7.43
C ALA A 240 18.90 -7.61 -6.42
N ILE A 241 18.84 -8.29 -5.26
CA ILE A 241 17.91 -7.93 -4.17
C ILE A 241 18.27 -6.54 -3.61
N ARG A 242 19.55 -6.22 -3.44
CA ARG A 242 19.98 -4.89 -2.97
C ARG A 242 19.60 -3.79 -3.95
N TYR A 243 19.81 -4.00 -5.26
CA TYR A 243 19.35 -3.05 -6.28
C TYR A 243 17.83 -2.94 -6.30
N TRP A 244 17.13 -4.05 -6.10
CA TRP A 244 15.68 -4.05 -6.03
C TRP A 244 15.17 -3.22 -4.83
N ILE A 245 15.74 -3.41 -3.62
CA ILE A 245 15.40 -2.63 -2.43
C ILE A 245 15.57 -1.13 -2.67
N ALA A 246 16.72 -0.74 -3.24
CA ALA A 246 17.00 0.66 -3.53
C ALA A 246 16.00 1.23 -4.57
N ALA A 247 15.70 0.47 -5.63
CA ALA A 247 14.76 0.89 -6.66
C ALA A 247 13.32 1.00 -6.10
N ASP A 248 12.87 0.03 -5.31
CA ASP A 248 11.53 0.03 -4.70
C ASP A 248 11.35 1.20 -3.73
N ALA A 249 12.37 1.48 -2.90
CA ALA A 249 12.36 2.64 -2.02
C ALA A 249 12.23 3.97 -2.80
N LEU A 250 12.84 4.08 -3.98
CA LEU A 250 12.70 5.25 -4.83
C LEU A 250 11.32 5.35 -5.47
N TRP A 251 10.71 4.24 -5.91
CA TRP A 251 9.35 4.23 -6.47
C TRP A 251 8.30 4.57 -5.41
N GLU A 252 8.35 3.91 -4.26
CA GLU A 252 7.45 4.19 -3.14
C GLU A 252 7.63 5.65 -2.67
N GLY A 253 8.87 6.14 -2.60
CA GLY A 253 9.15 7.53 -2.26
C GLY A 253 8.57 8.53 -3.26
N ALA A 254 8.66 8.26 -4.56
CA ALA A 254 8.07 9.11 -5.59
C ALA A 254 6.53 9.15 -5.47
N VAL A 255 5.90 8.01 -5.26
CA VAL A 255 4.44 7.91 -5.12
C VAL A 255 3.96 8.61 -3.84
N ASP A 256 4.62 8.38 -2.70
CA ASP A 256 4.20 8.98 -1.43
C ASP A 256 4.50 10.48 -1.35
N ALA A 257 5.55 10.97 -2.02
CA ALA A 257 5.77 12.40 -2.22
C ALA A 257 4.58 13.07 -2.91
N LEU A 258 4.10 12.46 -4.00
CA LEU A 258 2.95 12.98 -4.75
C LEU A 258 1.65 12.84 -3.95
N LYS A 259 1.40 11.69 -3.36
CA LYS A 259 0.21 11.42 -2.53
C LYS A 259 0.06 12.46 -1.41
N THR A 260 1.16 12.83 -0.77
CA THR A 260 1.18 13.80 0.33
C THR A 260 0.87 15.22 -0.14
N PHE A 261 1.40 15.64 -1.27
CA PHE A 261 1.35 17.04 -1.68
C PHE A 261 0.44 17.34 -2.88
N VAL A 262 -0.15 16.34 -3.54
CA VAL A 262 -0.99 16.54 -4.73
C VAL A 262 -2.21 17.41 -4.47
N VAL A 263 -2.89 17.25 -3.33
CA VAL A 263 -4.04 18.09 -2.97
C VAL A 263 -3.60 19.53 -2.72
N LEU A 264 -2.48 19.73 -2.04
CA LEU A 264 -1.91 21.06 -1.79
C LEU A 264 -1.41 21.73 -3.08
N TYR A 265 -0.84 20.97 -4.00
CA TYR A 265 -0.49 21.49 -5.32
C TYR A 265 -1.70 21.99 -6.07
N PHE A 266 -2.81 21.22 -6.12
CA PHE A 266 -4.03 21.65 -6.80
C PHE A 266 -4.70 22.83 -6.09
N THR A 267 -4.79 22.80 -4.77
CA THR A 267 -5.53 23.82 -4.03
C THR A 267 -4.71 25.09 -3.78
N ARG A 268 -3.49 24.99 -3.29
CA ARG A 268 -2.64 26.15 -2.95
C ARG A 268 -1.73 26.57 -4.09
N GLY A 269 -1.29 25.61 -4.90
CA GLY A 269 -0.45 25.86 -6.07
C GLY A 269 -1.25 26.39 -7.26
N LEU A 270 -2.29 25.66 -7.69
CA LEU A 270 -3.09 26.03 -8.85
C LEU A 270 -4.37 26.82 -8.52
N GLY A 271 -4.68 27.02 -7.23
CA GLY A 271 -5.88 27.76 -6.82
C GLY A 271 -7.20 27.01 -7.04
N MET A 272 -7.17 25.71 -7.30
CA MET A 272 -8.38 24.91 -7.52
C MET A 272 -9.17 24.73 -6.24
N SER A 273 -10.50 24.63 -6.35
CA SER A 273 -11.34 24.26 -5.21
C SER A 273 -11.10 22.80 -4.80
N LEU A 274 -11.38 22.47 -3.52
CA LEU A 274 -11.30 21.09 -3.04
C LEU A 274 -12.19 20.11 -3.83
N ARG A 275 -13.35 20.58 -4.31
CA ARG A 275 -14.26 19.78 -5.15
C ARG A 275 -13.66 19.49 -6.52
N ALA A 276 -13.09 20.49 -7.19
CA ALA A 276 -12.41 20.30 -8.46
C ALA A 276 -11.19 19.40 -8.32
N THR A 277 -10.42 19.54 -7.23
CA THR A 277 -9.31 18.66 -6.89
C THR A 277 -9.78 17.21 -6.69
N ALA A 278 -10.86 17.00 -5.94
CA ALA A 278 -11.43 15.66 -5.72
C ALA A 278 -11.90 15.01 -7.05
N THR A 279 -12.50 15.79 -7.96
CA THR A 279 -12.88 15.31 -9.29
C THR A 279 -11.65 14.90 -10.12
N SER A 280 -10.56 15.67 -10.06
CA SER A 280 -9.31 15.32 -10.75
C SER A 280 -8.69 14.04 -10.16
N LEU A 281 -8.72 13.87 -8.84
CA LEU A 281 -8.24 12.66 -8.16
C LEU A 281 -9.16 11.46 -8.42
N ALA A 282 -10.45 11.67 -8.74
CA ALA A 282 -11.33 10.59 -9.16
C ALA A 282 -10.84 9.92 -10.46
N LEU A 283 -10.30 10.69 -11.39
CA LEU A 283 -9.70 10.16 -12.62
C LEU A 283 -8.48 9.29 -12.32
N VAL A 284 -7.66 9.70 -11.33
CA VAL A 284 -6.52 8.90 -10.83
C VAL A 284 -7.01 7.58 -10.24
N GLY A 285 -8.04 7.63 -9.39
CA GLY A 285 -8.62 6.44 -8.77
C GLY A 285 -9.24 5.48 -9.79
N LEU A 286 -9.95 6.01 -10.78
CA LEU A 286 -10.53 5.21 -11.86
C LEU A 286 -9.43 4.56 -12.72
N ALA A 287 -8.40 5.31 -13.07
CA ALA A 287 -7.24 4.79 -13.78
C ALA A 287 -6.58 3.64 -12.99
N ALA A 288 -6.49 3.76 -11.67
CA ALA A 288 -5.91 2.75 -10.80
C ALA A 288 -6.68 1.41 -10.83
N VAL A 289 -8.01 1.47 -10.84
CA VAL A 289 -8.86 0.27 -10.91
C VAL A 289 -8.61 -0.51 -12.21
N VAL A 290 -8.44 0.18 -13.32
CA VAL A 290 -8.18 -0.43 -14.63
C VAL A 290 -6.72 -0.86 -14.78
N ALA A 291 -5.80 -0.06 -14.24
CA ALA A 291 -4.36 -0.26 -14.42
C ALA A 291 -3.85 -1.56 -13.79
N ALA A 292 -4.33 -1.93 -12.60
CA ALA A 292 -3.82 -3.09 -11.87
C ALA A 292 -3.99 -4.44 -12.65
N PRO A 293 -5.19 -4.80 -13.16
CA PRO A 293 -5.35 -6.03 -13.94
C PRO A 293 -4.62 -5.96 -15.30
N VAL A 294 -4.53 -4.78 -15.91
CA VAL A 294 -3.79 -4.60 -17.16
C VAL A 294 -2.28 -4.75 -16.93
N ALA A 295 -1.75 -4.18 -15.85
CA ALA A 295 -0.35 -4.33 -15.46
C ALA A 295 0.04 -5.81 -15.28
N GLY A 296 -0.82 -6.61 -14.65
CA GLY A 296 -0.62 -8.04 -14.50
C GLY A 296 -0.50 -8.75 -15.85
N LYS A 297 -1.47 -8.53 -16.75
CA LYS A 297 -1.45 -9.11 -18.10
C LYS A 297 -0.23 -8.69 -18.92
N LEU A 298 0.19 -7.44 -18.82
CA LEU A 298 1.39 -6.95 -19.50
C LEU A 298 2.65 -7.60 -18.91
N ALA A 299 2.70 -7.77 -17.59
CA ALA A 299 3.82 -8.43 -16.93
C ALA A 299 3.94 -9.90 -17.30
N ASP A 300 2.81 -10.60 -17.49
CA ASP A 300 2.79 -11.99 -17.95
C ASP A 300 3.31 -12.11 -19.41
N ARG A 301 2.94 -11.14 -20.27
CA ARG A 301 3.32 -11.17 -21.69
C ARG A 301 4.75 -10.69 -21.96
N PHE A 302 5.18 -9.61 -21.32
CA PHE A 302 6.44 -8.91 -21.63
C PHE A 302 7.50 -9.04 -20.52
N GLY A 303 7.14 -9.64 -19.39
CA GLY A 303 7.94 -9.71 -18.17
C GLY A 303 7.83 -8.45 -17.30
N PRO A 304 7.81 -8.59 -15.96
CA PRO A 304 7.57 -7.46 -15.03
C PRO A 304 8.66 -6.39 -15.16
N ARG A 305 9.92 -6.75 -15.33
CA ARG A 305 11.04 -5.79 -15.44
C ARG A 305 10.86 -4.82 -16.61
N ARG A 306 10.53 -5.33 -17.82
CA ARG A 306 10.34 -4.48 -19.01
C ARG A 306 9.15 -3.55 -18.85
N VAL A 307 8.04 -4.08 -18.34
CA VAL A 307 6.82 -3.27 -18.08
C VAL A 307 7.11 -2.16 -17.09
N MET A 308 7.85 -2.45 -16.02
CA MET A 308 8.26 -1.44 -15.04
C MET A 308 9.22 -0.40 -15.62
N GLN A 309 10.17 -0.80 -16.46
CA GLN A 309 11.07 0.15 -17.16
C GLN A 309 10.28 1.16 -17.99
N VAL A 310 9.32 0.70 -18.76
CA VAL A 310 8.44 1.58 -19.54
C VAL A 310 7.60 2.47 -18.62
N ALA A 311 7.04 1.90 -17.55
CA ALA A 311 6.23 2.65 -16.60
C ALA A 311 7.03 3.76 -15.89
N VAL A 312 8.29 3.52 -15.49
CA VAL A 312 9.15 4.55 -14.87
C VAL A 312 9.35 5.73 -15.81
N TRP A 313 9.65 5.47 -17.09
CA TRP A 313 9.80 6.53 -18.09
C TRP A 313 8.50 7.30 -18.32
N PHE A 314 7.37 6.60 -18.51
CA PHE A 314 6.07 7.24 -18.69
C PHE A 314 5.69 8.08 -17.49
N PHE A 315 5.95 7.59 -16.27
CA PHE A 315 5.67 8.33 -15.06
C PHE A 315 6.54 9.58 -14.96
N ALA A 316 7.86 9.44 -15.11
CA ALA A 316 8.80 10.55 -15.00
C ALA A 316 8.53 11.65 -16.07
N LEU A 317 8.34 11.27 -17.33
CA LEU A 317 8.04 12.20 -18.41
C LEU A 317 6.67 12.86 -18.24
N GLY A 318 5.69 12.11 -17.76
CA GLY A 318 4.35 12.64 -17.50
C GLY A 318 4.27 13.66 -16.36
N LEU A 319 5.31 13.75 -15.51
CA LEU A 319 5.41 14.80 -14.48
C LEU A 319 5.99 16.12 -15.03
N ILE A 320 6.65 16.14 -16.19
CA ILE A 320 7.25 17.35 -16.76
C ILE A 320 6.26 18.52 -16.90
N PRO A 321 5.02 18.33 -17.40
CA PRO A 321 4.07 19.43 -17.52
C PRO A 321 3.80 20.17 -16.22
N THR A 322 3.82 19.49 -15.09
CA THR A 322 3.61 20.12 -13.76
C THR A 322 4.75 21.05 -13.35
N LEU A 323 5.93 20.90 -13.96
CA LEU A 323 7.12 21.71 -13.70
C LEU A 323 7.23 22.92 -14.62
N VAL A 324 6.59 22.86 -15.80
CA VAL A 324 6.75 23.91 -16.86
C VAL A 324 5.52 24.76 -17.07
N THR A 325 4.32 24.30 -16.65
CA THR A 325 3.06 25.05 -16.85
C THR A 325 2.14 24.96 -15.64
N THR A 326 1.36 26.02 -15.46
CA THR A 326 0.24 26.06 -14.50
C THR A 326 -1.11 25.89 -15.18
N ASN A 327 -1.12 25.71 -16.49
CA ASN A 327 -2.36 25.49 -17.23
C ASN A 327 -2.94 24.10 -16.93
N THR A 328 -4.17 24.05 -16.45
CA THR A 328 -4.85 22.80 -16.06
C THR A 328 -5.10 21.81 -17.21
N THR A 329 -4.84 22.20 -18.46
CA THR A 329 -4.92 21.28 -19.61
C THR A 329 -3.98 20.08 -19.49
N PHE A 330 -2.88 20.19 -18.71
CA PHE A 330 -2.01 19.04 -18.44
C PHE A 330 -2.70 17.92 -17.66
N LEU A 331 -3.87 18.16 -17.04
CA LEU A 331 -4.65 17.11 -16.37
C LEU A 331 -5.06 15.97 -17.33
N ILE A 332 -5.04 16.21 -18.65
CA ILE A 332 -5.22 15.15 -19.64
C ILE A 332 -4.16 14.04 -19.49
N VAL A 333 -2.95 14.39 -19.06
CA VAL A 333 -1.85 13.44 -18.84
C VAL A 333 -1.97 12.70 -17.52
N ILE A 334 -2.87 13.12 -16.62
CA ILE A 334 -3.00 12.53 -15.28
C ILE A 334 -3.37 11.04 -15.32
N VAL A 335 -4.18 10.61 -16.31
CA VAL A 335 -4.62 9.22 -16.46
C VAL A 335 -3.47 8.29 -16.82
N PRO A 336 -2.66 8.54 -17.89
CA PRO A 336 -1.50 7.70 -18.19
C PRO A 336 -0.42 7.75 -17.09
N VAL A 337 -0.25 8.87 -16.42
CA VAL A 337 0.65 9.02 -15.27
C VAL A 337 0.18 8.16 -14.11
N ALA A 338 -1.11 8.22 -13.76
CA ALA A 338 -1.69 7.38 -12.72
C ALA A 338 -1.59 5.89 -13.06
N PHE A 339 -1.80 5.53 -14.33
CA PHE A 339 -1.61 4.15 -14.80
C PHE A 339 -0.17 3.67 -14.55
N ALA A 340 0.83 4.47 -14.93
CA ALA A 340 2.23 4.14 -14.72
C ALA A 340 2.59 4.02 -13.22
N ALA A 341 2.05 4.91 -12.38
CA ALA A 341 2.21 4.84 -10.92
C ALA A 341 1.67 3.51 -10.35
N VAL A 342 0.48 3.07 -10.81
CA VAL A 342 -0.11 1.81 -10.36
C VAL A 342 0.71 0.60 -10.79
N VAL A 343 1.29 0.62 -11.99
CA VAL A 343 2.24 -0.43 -12.43
C VAL A 343 3.40 -0.56 -11.44
N LEU A 344 3.98 0.59 -11.01
CA LEU A 344 5.09 0.61 -10.05
C LEU A 344 4.67 0.26 -8.61
N MET A 345 3.39 0.32 -8.27
CA MET A 345 2.88 -0.15 -6.97
C MET A 345 2.48 -1.64 -7.00
N THR A 346 2.25 -2.21 -8.18
CA THR A 346 1.70 -3.57 -8.30
C THR A 346 2.78 -4.60 -8.62
N LEU A 347 3.70 -4.27 -9.52
CA LEU A 347 4.67 -5.24 -10.05
C LEU A 347 5.95 -5.42 -9.23
N PRO A 348 6.38 -4.49 -8.34
CA PRO A 348 7.64 -4.65 -7.60
C PRO A 348 7.68 -5.95 -6.80
N TYR A 349 6.60 -6.28 -6.09
CA TYR A 349 6.51 -7.53 -5.33
C TYR A 349 6.66 -8.76 -6.23
N THR A 350 6.03 -8.76 -7.40
CA THR A 350 6.14 -9.84 -8.39
C THR A 350 7.58 -10.00 -8.89
N LEU A 351 8.29 -8.88 -9.11
CA LEU A 351 9.70 -8.91 -9.49
C LEU A 351 10.57 -9.44 -8.36
N LEU A 352 10.35 -9.01 -7.12
CA LEU A 352 11.06 -9.51 -5.93
C LEU A 352 10.93 -11.03 -5.78
N MET A 353 9.70 -11.56 -5.92
CA MET A 353 9.45 -13.00 -5.78
C MET A 353 10.21 -13.84 -6.82
N ARG A 354 10.55 -13.26 -7.98
CA ARG A 354 11.41 -13.92 -8.98
C ARG A 354 12.90 -13.92 -8.64
N LEU A 355 13.34 -13.05 -7.73
CA LEU A 355 14.73 -12.94 -7.27
C LEU A 355 15.03 -13.83 -6.06
N LEU A 356 13.98 -14.27 -5.34
CA LEU A 356 14.10 -15.06 -4.12
C LEU A 356 14.11 -16.57 -4.45
N PRO A 357 14.88 -17.39 -3.67
CA PRO A 357 14.81 -18.84 -3.74
C PRO A 357 13.42 -19.35 -3.33
N GLU A 358 12.88 -20.36 -4.03
CA GLU A 358 11.51 -20.87 -3.81
C GLU A 358 11.20 -21.25 -2.35
N ARG A 359 12.18 -21.81 -1.62
CA ARG A 359 12.01 -22.25 -0.23
C ARG A 359 11.88 -21.10 0.78
N GLU A 360 12.36 -19.90 0.44
CA GLU A 360 12.47 -18.76 1.34
C GLU A 360 11.57 -17.60 0.93
N ALA A 361 10.97 -17.70 -0.27
CA ALA A 361 10.26 -16.61 -0.94
C ALA A 361 9.12 -15.99 -0.12
N HIS A 362 8.32 -16.79 0.58
CA HIS A 362 7.07 -16.28 1.18
C HIS A 362 7.29 -15.39 2.42
N GLY A 363 8.22 -15.74 3.30
CA GLY A 363 8.48 -14.96 4.52
C GLY A 363 9.42 -13.78 4.27
N ALA A 364 10.57 -14.07 3.63
CA ALA A 364 11.60 -13.06 3.32
C ALA A 364 11.08 -11.98 2.35
N GLY A 365 10.27 -12.37 1.35
CA GLY A 365 9.72 -11.43 0.39
C GLY A 365 8.89 -10.32 1.03
N ALA A 366 8.02 -10.66 1.97
CA ALA A 366 7.18 -9.68 2.66
C ALA A 366 8.01 -8.74 3.55
N SER A 367 9.01 -9.26 4.26
CA SER A 367 9.90 -8.47 5.11
C SER A 367 10.75 -7.50 4.28
N ILE A 368 11.37 -7.98 3.20
CA ILE A 368 12.22 -7.18 2.30
C ILE A 368 11.38 -6.08 1.62
N PHE A 369 10.18 -6.43 1.13
CA PHE A 369 9.25 -5.46 0.54
C PHE A 369 8.84 -4.40 1.55
N GLY A 370 8.43 -4.80 2.75
CA GLY A 370 8.04 -3.87 3.82
C GLY A 370 9.17 -2.92 4.22
N PHE A 371 10.41 -3.42 4.26
CA PHE A 371 11.60 -2.62 4.54
C PHE A 371 11.86 -1.58 3.46
N ALA A 372 11.87 -1.97 2.19
CA ALA A 372 12.08 -1.05 1.07
C ALA A 372 10.99 0.03 1.01
N LYS A 373 9.73 -0.38 1.15
CA LYS A 373 8.58 0.53 1.22
C LYS A 373 8.69 1.51 2.39
N GLY A 374 9.03 1.04 3.59
CA GLY A 374 9.19 1.92 4.76
C GLY A 374 10.22 3.02 4.55
N ILE A 375 11.34 2.71 3.88
CA ILE A 375 12.35 3.71 3.49
C ILE A 375 11.77 4.73 2.50
N GLY A 376 11.06 4.28 1.48
CA GLY A 376 10.45 5.14 0.47
C GLY A 376 9.43 6.10 1.06
N VAL A 377 8.51 5.59 1.87
CA VAL A 377 7.47 6.35 2.58
C VAL A 377 8.08 7.42 3.51
N LEU A 378 9.24 7.12 4.15
CA LEU A 378 9.96 8.10 4.97
C LEU A 378 10.59 9.21 4.12
N ILE A 379 11.32 8.83 3.07
CA ILE A 379 12.16 9.75 2.30
C ILE A 379 11.32 10.62 1.37
N GLY A 380 10.32 10.07 0.70
CA GLY A 380 9.54 10.76 -0.32
C GLY A 380 8.87 12.04 0.16
N PRO A 381 7.96 11.99 1.15
CA PRO A 381 7.29 13.18 1.67
C PRO A 381 8.27 14.18 2.30
N LEU A 382 9.33 13.70 2.98
CA LEU A 382 10.34 14.55 3.59
C LEU A 382 11.09 15.38 2.52
N LEU A 383 11.62 14.72 1.49
CA LEU A 383 12.33 15.41 0.39
C LEU A 383 11.39 16.35 -0.38
N ALA A 384 10.15 15.93 -0.62
CA ALA A 384 9.17 16.78 -1.28
C ALA A 384 8.84 18.03 -0.45
N GLY A 385 8.62 17.89 0.85
CA GLY A 385 8.38 19.01 1.77
C GLY A 385 9.52 19.99 1.83
N LEU A 386 10.77 19.49 1.88
CA LEU A 386 11.99 20.31 1.83
C LEU A 386 12.10 21.05 0.49
N ALA A 387 11.90 20.34 -0.63
CA ALA A 387 11.96 20.93 -1.98
C ALA A 387 10.91 22.03 -2.15
N ILE A 388 9.67 21.83 -1.71
CA ILE A 388 8.61 22.84 -1.76
C ILE A 388 9.04 24.08 -0.95
N THR A 389 9.59 23.89 0.24
CA THR A 389 10.02 24.99 1.12
C THR A 389 11.16 25.80 0.49
N MET A 390 12.13 25.13 -0.16
CA MET A 390 13.25 25.78 -0.81
C MET A 390 12.81 26.49 -2.11
N LEU A 391 12.09 25.79 -2.96
CA LEU A 391 11.68 26.29 -4.28
C LEU A 391 10.57 27.34 -4.20
N GLY A 392 9.79 27.37 -3.12
CA GLY A 392 8.81 28.43 -2.87
C GLY A 392 9.42 29.82 -2.65
N ARG A 393 10.73 29.89 -2.40
CA ARG A 393 11.50 31.15 -2.27
C ARG A 393 12.15 31.57 -3.57
N VAL A 394 12.12 30.73 -4.61
CA VAL A 394 12.76 30.98 -5.89
C VAL A 394 11.79 31.72 -6.83
N PRO A 395 12.10 32.94 -7.26
CA PRO A 395 11.21 33.75 -8.10
C PRO A 395 11.31 33.33 -9.58
N VAL A 396 11.10 32.04 -9.89
CA VAL A 396 11.23 31.52 -11.25
C VAL A 396 9.98 30.74 -11.67
N GLY A 397 9.35 31.17 -12.73
CA GLY A 397 8.35 30.45 -13.50
C GLY A 397 7.29 29.74 -12.68
N THR A 398 7.13 28.45 -12.91
CA THR A 398 6.12 27.60 -12.29
C THR A 398 6.32 27.45 -10.77
N PHE A 399 7.55 27.49 -10.26
CA PHE A 399 7.79 27.38 -8.82
C PHE A 399 7.24 28.59 -8.06
N GLN A 400 7.42 29.80 -8.59
CA GLN A 400 6.82 31.01 -8.02
C GLN A 400 5.29 30.94 -8.08
N ALA A 401 4.75 30.61 -9.26
CA ALA A 401 3.30 30.55 -9.49
C ALA A 401 2.60 29.53 -8.60
N THR A 402 3.24 28.37 -8.36
CA THR A 402 2.72 27.30 -7.50
C THR A 402 3.18 27.38 -6.04
N LYS A 403 3.82 28.46 -5.63
CA LYS A 403 4.36 28.62 -4.26
C LYS A 403 5.30 27.49 -3.84
N GLY A 404 6.06 26.93 -4.80
CA GLY A 404 6.98 25.81 -4.60
C GLY A 404 6.35 24.43 -4.70
N TYR A 405 5.02 24.29 -4.69
CA TYR A 405 4.36 22.96 -4.66
C TYR A 405 4.69 22.08 -5.88
N ALA A 406 5.03 22.66 -7.03
CA ALA A 406 5.56 21.93 -8.18
C ALA A 406 6.85 21.14 -7.82
N GLY A 407 7.59 21.55 -6.79
CA GLY A 407 8.79 20.86 -6.31
C GLY A 407 8.57 19.42 -5.87
N ALA A 408 7.37 19.07 -5.39
CA ALA A 408 7.05 17.69 -5.07
C ALA A 408 7.09 16.77 -6.31
N PHE A 409 6.63 17.27 -7.44
CA PHE A 409 6.69 16.55 -8.72
C PHE A 409 8.11 16.45 -9.25
N GLY A 410 8.92 17.50 -9.02
CA GLY A 410 10.37 17.48 -9.33
C GLY A 410 11.10 16.41 -8.52
N VAL A 411 10.83 16.32 -7.22
CA VAL A 411 11.41 15.26 -6.36
C VAL A 411 10.98 13.88 -6.84
N ALA A 412 9.69 13.67 -7.09
CA ALA A 412 9.19 12.39 -7.60
C ALA A 412 9.86 12.01 -8.93
N MET A 413 10.01 12.95 -9.85
CA MET A 413 10.73 12.74 -11.11
C MET A 413 12.19 12.35 -10.90
N ILE A 414 12.91 13.04 -10.00
CA ILE A 414 14.31 12.72 -9.68
C ILE A 414 14.43 11.31 -9.11
N LEU A 415 13.54 10.92 -8.17
CA LEU A 415 13.55 9.60 -7.58
C LEU A 415 13.27 8.51 -8.65
N LEU A 416 12.31 8.75 -9.55
CA LEU A 416 12.01 7.84 -10.65
C LEU A 416 13.21 7.69 -11.59
N VAL A 417 13.81 8.78 -12.02
CA VAL A 417 14.99 8.76 -12.92
C VAL A 417 16.17 8.06 -12.24
N ALA A 418 16.42 8.31 -10.95
CA ALA A 418 17.47 7.65 -10.18
C ALA A 418 17.27 6.14 -10.06
N SER A 419 16.04 5.64 -10.18
CA SER A 419 15.74 4.21 -10.14
C SER A 419 16.09 3.46 -11.45
N ILE A 420 16.21 4.18 -12.59
CA ILE A 420 16.42 3.56 -13.91
C ILE A 420 17.71 2.73 -13.97
N PRO A 421 18.89 3.23 -13.56
CA PRO A 421 20.11 2.44 -13.59
C PRO A 421 20.07 1.24 -12.63
N LEU A 422 19.34 1.36 -11.51
CA LEU A 422 19.16 0.27 -10.56
C LEU A 422 18.32 -0.84 -11.17
N LEU A 423 17.18 -0.51 -11.79
CA LEU A 423 16.31 -1.45 -12.48
C LEU A 423 17.04 -2.14 -13.65
N GLY A 424 17.95 -1.42 -14.32
CA GLY A 424 18.81 -1.97 -15.34
C GLY A 424 19.76 -3.07 -14.85
N ARG A 425 20.17 -3.04 -13.59
CA ARG A 425 21.08 -4.01 -12.94
C ARG A 425 20.39 -5.17 -12.24
N ILE A 426 19.06 -5.17 -12.18
CA ILE A 426 18.28 -6.29 -11.65
C ILE A 426 18.19 -7.35 -12.75
N GLU A 427 19.07 -8.34 -12.73
CA GLU A 427 18.98 -9.51 -13.58
C GLU A 427 18.27 -10.62 -12.82
N PRO A 428 17.13 -11.14 -13.32
CA PRO A 428 16.57 -12.37 -12.78
C PRO A 428 17.59 -13.48 -12.97
N ALA A 429 17.83 -14.28 -11.91
CA ALA A 429 18.64 -15.47 -12.04
C ALA A 429 18.14 -16.28 -13.27
N GLN A 430 19.01 -16.55 -14.22
CA GLN A 430 18.68 -17.42 -15.35
C GLN A 430 18.30 -18.78 -14.77
N ARG A 431 17.04 -19.17 -14.92
CA ARG A 431 16.54 -20.50 -14.61
C ARG A 431 16.78 -21.42 -15.79
#